data_04d71f9100b4de4023feb094035e097c
#
_entry.id   04d71f9100b4de4023feb094035e097c
#
_cell.length_a   1.000
_cell.length_b   1.000
_cell.length_c   1.000
_cell.angle_alpha   90.00
_cell.angle_beta   90.00
_cell.angle_gamma   90.00
#
_symmetry.space_group_name_H-M   'P 1'
#
loop_
_entity.id
_entity.type
_entity.pdbx_description
1 polymer ?
#
loop_
_entity_poly.entity_id
_entity_poly.type
_entity_poly.pdbx_seq_one_letter_code
_entity_poly.pdbx_strand_id
1 'polypeptide(L)'
;MLKKLIFIALFFISIISGNTFSQTEIPAFDFLRVDPGAKASSLAGAFDTYTDDPNVMFYNPASLSTITKSKVSAGFGKYMLDMNFGTLAYAQKYKDLGWFGIGIKYFDYGKFDRADENGLSTGETFGASDLMFSVGYGNFIYEQINYGITLKYIYSGIAEYKSSAIAVDFGMQYHMPASQLSIS
;
A
#
# COMPACT_ATOMS: atom_id res chain seq x y z
N MET A 1 26.36 1.84 25.02
CA MET A 1 25.42 2.02 23.90
C MET A 1 24.29 0.99 23.91
N LEU A 2 24.56 -0.29 24.03
CA LEU A 2 23.58 -1.38 24.00
C LEU A 2 22.42 -1.21 25.01
N LYS A 3 22.72 -0.83 26.27
CA LYS A 3 21.69 -0.60 27.31
C LYS A 3 20.72 0.54 26.98
N LYS A 4 21.16 1.60 26.31
CA LYS A 4 20.28 2.70 25.85
C LYS A 4 19.38 2.26 24.70
N LEU A 5 19.88 1.43 23.76
CA LEU A 5 19.09 0.85 22.68
C LEU A 5 18.01 -0.08 23.21
N ILE A 6 18.34 -0.94 24.19
CA ILE A 6 17.36 -1.83 24.83
C ILE A 6 16.27 -1.01 25.55
N PHE A 7 16.63 0.09 26.22
CA PHE A 7 15.65 0.95 26.91
C PHE A 7 14.71 1.66 25.95
N ILE A 8 15.23 2.11 24.79
CA ILE A 8 14.44 2.71 23.71
C ILE A 8 13.50 1.66 23.10
N ALA A 9 13.98 0.45 22.83
CA ALA A 9 13.17 -0.64 22.30
C ALA A 9 12.04 -1.04 23.26
N LEU A 10 12.32 -1.16 24.57
CA LEU A 10 11.33 -1.44 25.60
C LEU A 10 10.30 -0.30 25.77
N PHE A 11 10.73 0.95 25.61
CA PHE A 11 9.84 2.10 25.64
C PHE A 11 8.87 2.10 24.44
N PHE A 12 9.36 1.78 23.24
CA PHE A 12 8.49 1.62 22.07
C PHE A 12 7.52 0.44 22.21
N ILE A 13 7.96 -0.69 22.76
CA ILE A 13 7.09 -1.86 23.01
C ILE A 13 5.98 -1.51 24.02
N SER A 14 6.25 -0.68 25.03
CA SER A 14 5.25 -0.27 26.04
C SER A 14 4.19 0.69 25.48
N ILE A 15 4.49 1.44 24.41
CA ILE A 15 3.52 2.31 23.73
C ILE A 15 2.53 1.49 22.88
N ILE A 16 2.94 0.32 22.39
CA ILE A 16 2.11 -0.57 21.56
C ILE A 16 1.11 -1.38 22.39
N SER A 17 1.23 -1.43 23.72
CA SER A 17 0.31 -2.14 24.62
C SER A 17 -1.02 -1.40 24.87
N GLY A 18 -1.46 -0.53 23.99
CA GLY A 18 -2.79 0.07 24.00
C GLY A 18 -3.87 -1.00 23.75
N ASN A 19 -4.95 -0.97 24.53
CA ASN A 19 -6.08 -1.88 24.44
C ASN A 19 -6.55 -2.07 22.99
N THR A 20 -6.26 -3.22 22.41
CA THR A 20 -6.85 -3.65 21.14
C THR A 20 -8.30 -4.06 21.43
N PHE A 21 -9.23 -3.13 21.28
CA PHE A 21 -10.63 -3.50 21.12
C PHE A 21 -10.75 -4.15 19.75
N SER A 22 -10.91 -5.47 19.73
CA SER A 22 -11.33 -6.20 18.54
C SER A 22 -12.81 -5.84 18.28
N GLN A 23 -13.02 -4.78 17.54
CA GLN A 23 -14.30 -4.56 16.90
C GLN A 23 -14.31 -5.40 15.63
N THR A 24 -15.32 -6.23 15.46
CA THR A 24 -15.66 -6.90 14.20
C THR A 24 -16.27 -5.85 13.26
N GLU A 25 -15.50 -4.81 12.96
CA GLU A 25 -15.88 -3.87 11.92
C GLU A 25 -15.39 -4.42 10.59
N ILE A 26 -16.26 -4.33 9.58
CA ILE A 26 -15.87 -4.54 8.18
C ILE A 26 -14.71 -3.57 7.93
N PRO A 27 -13.50 -4.07 7.59
CA PRO A 27 -12.36 -3.19 7.47
C PRO A 27 -12.65 -2.16 6.39
N ALA A 28 -12.61 -0.88 6.77
CA ALA A 28 -12.68 0.20 5.81
C ALA A 28 -11.47 0.10 4.87
N PHE A 29 -11.71 0.33 3.56
CA PHE A 29 -10.66 0.36 2.54
C PHE A 29 -9.98 -0.99 2.23
N ASP A 30 -10.74 -2.08 2.16
CA ASP A 30 -10.23 -3.42 1.80
C ASP A 30 -9.52 -3.47 0.43
N PHE A 31 -9.85 -2.55 -0.48
CA PHE A 31 -9.19 -2.45 -1.79
C PHE A 31 -7.67 -2.22 -1.69
N LEU A 32 -7.18 -1.73 -0.56
CA LEU A 32 -5.74 -1.56 -0.32
C LEU A 32 -4.99 -2.90 -0.34
N ARG A 33 -5.68 -4.00 0.01
CA ARG A 33 -5.14 -5.36 0.02
C ARG A 33 -5.09 -6.01 -1.36
N VAL A 34 -5.80 -5.46 -2.35
CA VAL A 34 -5.74 -5.95 -3.73
C VAL A 34 -4.36 -5.67 -4.30
N ASP A 35 -3.72 -6.68 -4.86
CA ASP A 35 -2.39 -6.54 -5.43
C ASP A 35 -2.37 -5.53 -6.58
N PRO A 36 -1.37 -4.64 -6.67
CA PRO A 36 -1.33 -3.56 -7.66
C PRO A 36 -1.01 -4.03 -9.08
N GLY A 37 -0.73 -5.31 -9.29
CA GLY A 37 -0.42 -5.82 -10.62
C GLY A 37 -0.17 -7.32 -10.65
N ALA A 38 -0.15 -7.88 -11.85
CA ALA A 38 -0.02 -9.31 -12.10
C ALA A 38 1.22 -9.94 -11.45
N LYS A 39 2.32 -9.21 -11.39
CA LYS A 39 3.56 -9.69 -10.78
C LYS A 39 3.42 -9.90 -9.28
N ALA A 40 2.85 -8.93 -8.57
CA ALA A 40 2.61 -9.04 -7.13
C ALA A 40 1.59 -10.15 -6.82
N SER A 41 0.52 -10.24 -7.61
CA SER A 41 -0.48 -11.31 -7.49
C SER A 41 0.13 -12.69 -7.74
N SER A 42 1.06 -12.84 -8.70
CA SER A 42 1.72 -14.12 -8.98
C SER A 42 2.62 -14.59 -7.83
N LEU A 43 3.06 -13.68 -6.98
CA LEU A 43 3.85 -13.95 -5.77
C LEU A 43 2.99 -14.06 -4.51
N ALA A 44 1.65 -14.10 -4.67
CA ALA A 44 0.68 -14.16 -3.56
C ALA A 44 0.91 -13.04 -2.51
N GLY A 45 1.25 -11.83 -2.97
CA GLY A 45 1.53 -10.68 -2.11
C GLY A 45 2.92 -10.67 -1.45
N ALA A 46 3.78 -11.66 -1.67
CA ALA A 46 5.16 -11.66 -1.18
C ALA A 46 6.05 -10.70 -2.00
N PHE A 47 5.73 -9.41 -1.93
CA PHE A 47 6.34 -8.36 -2.75
C PHE A 47 7.17 -7.35 -1.94
N ASP A 48 7.21 -7.49 -0.62
CA ASP A 48 7.87 -6.55 0.30
C ASP A 48 9.37 -6.42 0.07
N THR A 49 10.02 -7.52 -0.30
CA THR A 49 11.46 -7.56 -0.62
C THR A 49 11.75 -7.46 -2.11
N TYR A 50 10.73 -7.33 -2.95
CA TYR A 50 10.91 -7.21 -4.38
C TYR A 50 11.70 -5.95 -4.74
N THR A 51 12.47 -6.01 -5.82
CA THR A 51 13.38 -4.95 -6.21
C THR A 51 13.11 -4.45 -7.62
N ASP A 52 13.50 -3.21 -7.88
CA ASP A 52 13.53 -2.60 -9.21
C ASP A 52 12.15 -2.56 -9.93
N ASP A 53 11.05 -2.41 -9.14
CA ASP A 53 9.68 -2.26 -9.63
C ASP A 53 8.98 -1.10 -8.90
N PRO A 54 8.35 -0.13 -9.58
CA PRO A 54 7.73 1.01 -8.91
C PRO A 54 6.54 0.63 -8.01
N ASN A 55 5.91 -0.53 -8.23
CA ASN A 55 4.81 -1.00 -7.38
C ASN A 55 5.24 -1.37 -5.96
N VAL A 56 6.55 -1.52 -5.70
CA VAL A 56 7.07 -1.82 -4.35
C VAL A 56 6.66 -0.77 -3.32
N MET A 57 6.41 0.48 -3.75
CA MET A 57 5.97 1.55 -2.86
C MET A 57 4.62 1.30 -2.19
N PHE A 58 3.78 0.42 -2.76
CA PHE A 58 2.50 0.05 -2.18
C PHE A 58 2.65 -0.96 -1.04
N TYR A 59 3.80 -1.66 -0.95
CA TYR A 59 4.13 -2.69 0.04
C TYR A 59 5.18 -2.20 1.03
N ASN A 60 6.40 -1.98 0.54
CA ASN A 60 7.51 -1.51 1.36
C ASN A 60 8.22 -0.34 0.68
N PRO A 61 8.06 0.91 1.18
CA PRO A 61 8.68 2.08 0.57
C PRO A 61 10.22 2.03 0.57
N ALA A 62 10.86 1.23 1.44
CA ALA A 62 12.31 1.06 1.44
C ALA A 62 12.83 0.50 0.11
N SER A 63 12.04 -0.36 -0.54
CA SER A 63 12.37 -0.98 -1.82
C SER A 63 12.40 0.02 -2.99
N LEU A 64 11.89 1.25 -2.84
CA LEU A 64 12.08 2.32 -3.83
C LEU A 64 13.55 2.59 -4.11
N SER A 65 14.42 2.48 -3.11
CA SER A 65 15.87 2.71 -3.25
C SER A 65 16.57 1.68 -4.15
N THR A 66 15.90 0.58 -4.48
CA THR A 66 16.42 -0.45 -5.41
C THR A 66 16.17 -0.12 -6.88
N ILE A 67 15.40 0.92 -7.19
CA ILE A 67 15.06 1.31 -8.56
C ILE A 67 16.33 1.81 -9.27
N THR A 68 16.71 1.14 -10.34
CA THR A 68 17.97 1.45 -11.07
C THR A 68 17.81 2.58 -12.08
N LYS A 69 16.62 2.72 -12.69
CA LYS A 69 16.27 3.73 -13.70
C LYS A 69 14.86 4.24 -13.43
N SER A 70 14.51 5.40 -14.00
CA SER A 70 13.12 5.85 -13.99
C SER A 70 12.20 4.79 -14.59
N LYS A 71 11.16 4.40 -13.86
CA LYS A 71 10.24 3.34 -14.26
C LYS A 71 8.79 3.76 -14.09
N VAL A 72 7.97 3.30 -15.00
CA VAL A 72 6.51 3.36 -14.95
C VAL A 72 5.98 1.93 -14.91
N SER A 73 4.98 1.70 -14.12
CA SER A 73 4.15 0.50 -14.12
C SER A 73 2.70 0.89 -14.23
N ALA A 74 1.95 0.21 -15.09
CA ALA A 74 0.52 0.33 -15.19
C ALA A 74 -0.09 -1.07 -15.14
N GLY A 75 -1.13 -1.22 -14.34
CA GLY A 75 -1.88 -2.46 -14.20
C GLY A 75 -3.37 -2.19 -14.36
N PHE A 76 -4.07 -3.11 -14.97
CA PHE A 76 -5.53 -3.12 -15.03
C PHE A 76 -5.99 -4.57 -14.96
N GLY A 77 -7.05 -4.83 -14.23
CA GLY A 77 -7.60 -6.16 -14.09
C GLY A 77 -9.06 -6.17 -13.72
N LYS A 78 -9.70 -7.29 -14.00
CA LYS A 78 -10.98 -7.65 -13.43
C LYS A 78 -10.76 -8.43 -12.14
N TYR A 79 -11.52 -8.09 -11.12
CA TYR A 79 -11.59 -8.82 -9.88
C TYR A 79 -12.84 -9.71 -9.88
N MET A 80 -13.26 -10.18 -8.73
CA MET A 80 -14.46 -11.02 -8.64
C MET A 80 -15.73 -10.24 -9.08
N LEU A 81 -16.69 -10.93 -9.65
CA LEU A 81 -17.91 -10.33 -10.21
C LEU A 81 -17.56 -9.31 -11.30
N ASP A 82 -18.22 -8.17 -11.34
CA ASP A 82 -17.94 -7.11 -12.33
C ASP A 82 -17.01 -6.00 -11.78
N MET A 83 -16.26 -6.29 -10.71
CA MET A 83 -15.33 -5.35 -10.13
C MET A 83 -14.09 -5.18 -11.01
N ASN A 84 -13.60 -3.96 -11.13
CA ASN A 84 -12.42 -3.63 -11.89
C ASN A 84 -11.41 -2.88 -11.01
N PHE A 85 -10.14 -3.08 -11.25
CA PHE A 85 -9.10 -2.27 -10.60
C PHE A 85 -8.08 -1.76 -11.61
N GLY A 86 -7.49 -0.63 -11.28
CA GLY A 86 -6.41 -0.03 -12.05
C GLY A 86 -5.32 0.50 -11.14
N THR A 87 -4.08 0.38 -11.56
CA THR A 87 -2.91 0.92 -10.87
C THR A 87 -2.00 1.64 -11.84
N LEU A 88 -1.40 2.71 -11.36
CA LEU A 88 -0.33 3.41 -12.04
C LEU A 88 0.73 3.77 -11.01
N ALA A 89 1.97 3.46 -11.28
CA ALA A 89 3.09 3.82 -10.43
C ALA A 89 4.26 4.34 -11.27
N TYR A 90 4.91 5.36 -10.75
CA TYR A 90 6.15 5.90 -11.29
C TYR A 90 7.16 6.05 -10.18
N ALA A 91 8.41 5.69 -10.45
CA ALA A 91 9.50 5.89 -9.52
C ALA A 91 10.78 6.26 -10.23
N GLN A 92 11.58 7.13 -9.59
CA GLN A 92 12.89 7.55 -10.10
C GLN A 92 13.83 7.93 -8.97
N LYS A 93 15.12 7.80 -9.26
CA LYS A 93 16.19 8.43 -8.46
C LYS A 93 16.30 9.91 -8.82
N TYR A 94 16.37 10.78 -7.83
CA TYR A 94 16.60 12.20 -8.02
C TYR A 94 17.93 12.61 -7.41
N LYS A 95 18.97 12.64 -8.25
CA LYS A 95 20.35 13.00 -7.87
C LYS A 95 20.79 12.25 -6.60
N ASP A 96 21.39 12.96 -5.66
CA ASP A 96 21.87 12.44 -4.37
C ASP A 96 20.81 12.50 -3.27
N LEU A 97 19.62 13.02 -3.57
CA LEU A 97 18.53 13.15 -2.58
C LEU A 97 17.85 11.81 -2.27
N GLY A 98 17.91 10.85 -3.19
CA GLY A 98 17.26 9.54 -3.02
C GLY A 98 16.23 9.22 -4.11
N TRP A 99 15.32 8.34 -3.80
CA TRP A 99 14.30 7.83 -4.73
C TRP A 99 12.92 8.33 -4.34
N PHE A 100 12.18 8.77 -5.35
CA PHE A 100 10.83 9.26 -5.21
C PHE A 100 9.89 8.38 -6.05
N GLY A 101 8.73 8.11 -5.50
CA GLY A 101 7.65 7.39 -6.17
C GLY A 101 6.33 8.12 -6.05
N ILE A 102 5.52 8.02 -7.07
CA ILE A 102 4.10 8.41 -7.04
C ILE A 102 3.27 7.23 -7.52
N GLY A 103 2.09 7.06 -6.94
CA GLY A 103 1.22 5.94 -7.30
C GLY A 103 -0.25 6.29 -7.15
N ILE A 104 -1.05 5.66 -8.00
CA ILE A 104 -2.50 5.72 -7.97
C ILE A 104 -3.02 4.29 -8.00
N LYS A 105 -4.00 4.00 -7.15
CA LYS A 105 -4.76 2.75 -7.18
C LYS A 105 -6.24 3.11 -7.19
N TYR A 106 -6.98 2.57 -8.14
CA TYR A 106 -8.42 2.75 -8.29
C TYR A 106 -9.10 1.40 -8.25
N PHE A 107 -10.23 1.35 -7.59
CA PHE A 107 -11.09 0.16 -7.51
C PHE A 107 -12.53 0.55 -7.77
N ASP A 108 -13.17 -0.14 -8.71
CA ASP A 108 -14.57 0.03 -9.06
C ASP A 108 -15.31 -1.27 -8.69
N TYR A 109 -16.27 -1.15 -7.81
CA TYR A 109 -17.06 -2.27 -7.34
C TYR A 109 -18.25 -2.59 -8.27
N GLY A 110 -18.44 -1.78 -9.34
CA GLY A 110 -19.57 -1.91 -10.24
C GLY A 110 -20.85 -1.27 -9.72
N LYS A 111 -21.98 -1.79 -10.17
CA LYS A 111 -23.31 -1.28 -9.80
C LYS A 111 -24.05 -2.29 -8.94
N PHE A 112 -24.78 -1.77 -7.97
CA PHE A 112 -25.62 -2.54 -7.06
C PHE A 112 -27.08 -2.09 -7.17
N ASP A 113 -28.02 -3.02 -7.13
CA ASP A 113 -29.43 -2.71 -7.07
C ASP A 113 -29.79 -2.13 -5.70
N ARG A 114 -30.57 -1.07 -5.71
CA ARG A 114 -31.10 -0.48 -4.49
C ARG A 114 -32.36 -1.23 -4.06
N ALA A 115 -32.41 -1.66 -2.80
CA ALA A 115 -33.58 -2.26 -2.18
C ALA A 115 -34.23 -1.27 -1.19
N ASP A 116 -35.54 -1.41 -1.03
CA ASP A 116 -36.30 -0.70 0.01
C ASP A 116 -36.13 -1.37 1.39
N GLU A 117 -36.81 -0.85 2.42
CA GLU A 117 -36.74 -1.38 3.79
C GLU A 117 -37.32 -2.82 3.90
N ASN A 118 -38.09 -3.29 2.92
CA ASN A 118 -38.67 -4.63 2.85
C ASN A 118 -37.77 -5.58 2.03
N GLY A 119 -36.66 -5.11 1.50
CA GLY A 119 -35.75 -5.89 0.66
C GLY A 119 -36.20 -6.02 -0.80
N LEU A 120 -37.20 -5.25 -1.23
CA LEU A 120 -37.69 -5.25 -2.62
C LEU A 120 -36.86 -4.27 -3.45
N SER A 121 -36.47 -4.69 -4.66
CA SER A 121 -35.74 -3.82 -5.59
C SER A 121 -36.59 -2.59 -5.94
N THR A 122 -35.98 -1.41 -5.79
CA THR A 122 -36.61 -0.14 -6.19
C THR A 122 -36.46 0.14 -7.69
N GLY A 123 -35.68 -0.66 -8.42
CA GLY A 123 -35.32 -0.43 -9.82
C GLY A 123 -34.23 0.62 -10.01
N GLU A 124 -33.72 1.22 -8.93
CA GLU A 124 -32.57 2.12 -8.96
C GLU A 124 -31.29 1.36 -8.73
N THR A 125 -30.18 1.88 -9.26
CA THR A 125 -28.84 1.33 -9.01
C THR A 125 -27.93 2.40 -8.40
N PHE A 126 -26.96 1.97 -7.59
CA PHE A 126 -25.88 2.83 -7.09
C PHE A 126 -24.52 2.20 -7.38
N GLY A 127 -23.47 3.03 -7.46
CA GLY A 127 -22.10 2.58 -7.65
C GLY A 127 -21.28 2.75 -6.37
N ALA A 128 -20.17 2.00 -6.31
CA ALA A 128 -19.16 2.17 -5.29
C ALA A 128 -17.76 2.17 -5.93
N SER A 129 -16.89 3.04 -5.44
CA SER A 129 -15.51 3.11 -5.92
C SER A 129 -14.56 3.66 -4.87
N ASP A 130 -13.32 3.19 -4.91
CA ASP A 130 -12.24 3.63 -4.06
C ASP A 130 -11.07 4.15 -4.89
N LEU A 131 -10.40 5.18 -4.38
CA LEU A 131 -9.22 5.79 -4.99
C LEU A 131 -8.15 6.00 -3.92
N MET A 132 -6.92 5.61 -4.22
CA MET A 132 -5.75 5.94 -3.41
C MET A 132 -4.73 6.68 -4.27
N PHE A 133 -4.26 7.79 -3.73
CA PHE A 133 -3.08 8.50 -4.24
C PHE A 133 -1.95 8.36 -3.23
N SER A 134 -0.73 8.09 -3.70
CA SER A 134 0.42 7.87 -2.83
C SER A 134 1.67 8.60 -3.34
N VAL A 135 2.46 9.10 -2.39
CA VAL A 135 3.79 9.68 -2.63
C VAL A 135 4.78 9.00 -1.70
N GLY A 136 5.82 8.41 -2.27
CA GLY A 136 6.82 7.66 -1.55
C GLY A 136 8.21 8.27 -1.69
N TYR A 137 9.02 8.07 -0.65
CA TYR A 137 10.43 8.37 -0.62
C TYR A 137 11.19 7.17 -0.08
N GLY A 138 12.32 6.83 -0.71
CA GLY A 138 13.22 5.77 -0.27
C GLY A 138 14.67 6.20 -0.36
N ASN A 139 15.49 5.70 0.55
CA ASN A 139 16.94 5.90 0.53
C ASN A 139 17.62 4.76 1.31
N PHE A 140 18.93 4.79 1.41
CA PHE A 140 19.70 3.86 2.24
C PHE A 140 20.51 4.62 3.31
N ILE A 141 20.65 3.98 4.47
CA ILE A 141 21.52 4.48 5.56
C ILE A 141 22.92 3.91 5.37
N TYR A 142 23.00 2.63 5.01
CA TYR A 142 24.21 1.90 4.64
C TYR A 142 23.94 1.09 3.39
N GLU A 143 24.95 0.59 2.71
CA GLU A 143 24.80 -0.23 1.49
C GLU A 143 23.84 -1.42 1.65
N GLN A 144 23.61 -1.87 2.89
CA GLN A 144 22.82 -3.04 3.23
C GLN A 144 21.44 -2.69 3.83
N ILE A 145 21.21 -1.43 4.24
CA ILE A 145 19.99 -1.03 4.97
C ILE A 145 19.29 0.09 4.21
N ASN A 146 18.18 -0.25 3.65
CA ASN A 146 17.27 0.68 2.99
C ASN A 146 16.14 1.09 3.95
N TYR A 147 15.64 2.31 3.80
CA TYR A 147 14.48 2.80 4.51
C TYR A 147 13.59 3.61 3.58
N GLY A 148 12.34 3.75 3.94
CA GLY A 148 11.41 4.54 3.16
C GLY A 148 10.16 4.93 3.93
N ILE A 149 9.45 5.88 3.35
CA ILE A 149 8.18 6.40 3.85
C ILE A 149 7.24 6.61 2.67
N THR A 150 5.96 6.28 2.84
CA THR A 150 4.91 6.60 1.87
C THR A 150 3.76 7.31 2.59
N LEU A 151 3.33 8.43 2.04
CA LEU A 151 2.10 9.11 2.41
C LEU A 151 1.01 8.70 1.43
N LYS A 152 -0.16 8.30 1.95
CA LYS A 152 -1.33 7.86 1.19
C LYS A 152 -2.53 8.73 1.52
N TYR A 153 -3.21 9.21 0.49
CA TYR A 153 -4.55 9.78 0.60
C TYR A 153 -5.54 8.82 -0.03
N ILE A 154 -6.57 8.45 0.72
CA ILE A 154 -7.56 7.44 0.36
C ILE A 154 -8.91 8.13 0.32
N TYR A 155 -9.67 7.85 -0.72
CA TYR A 155 -11.04 8.33 -0.91
C TYR A 155 -11.92 7.15 -1.26
N SER A 156 -13.06 7.03 -0.60
CA SER A 156 -14.09 6.01 -0.83
C SER A 156 -15.44 6.66 -1.05
N GLY A 157 -16.15 6.21 -2.04
CA GLY A 157 -17.50 6.65 -2.37
C GLY A 157 -18.44 5.47 -2.56
N ILE A 158 -19.58 5.46 -1.87
CA ILE A 158 -20.63 4.45 -1.99
C ILE A 158 -21.96 5.18 -2.05
N ALA A 159 -22.64 5.11 -3.18
CA ALA A 159 -23.87 5.87 -3.40
C ALA A 159 -23.66 7.36 -3.13
N GLU A 160 -24.41 7.93 -2.20
CA GLU A 160 -24.30 9.34 -1.75
C GLU A 160 -23.24 9.55 -0.64
N TYR A 161 -22.72 8.48 -0.04
CA TYR A 161 -21.78 8.57 1.08
C TYR A 161 -20.34 8.64 0.58
N LYS A 162 -19.54 9.46 1.25
CA LYS A 162 -18.12 9.68 0.94
C LYS A 162 -17.30 9.62 2.21
N SER A 163 -16.14 8.99 2.12
CA SER A 163 -15.16 8.92 3.20
C SER A 163 -13.76 9.21 2.67
N SER A 164 -12.90 9.75 3.51
CA SER A 164 -11.50 9.93 3.16
C SER A 164 -10.60 9.68 4.36
N ALA A 165 -9.38 9.23 4.09
CA ALA A 165 -8.38 8.98 5.12
C ALA A 165 -6.99 9.35 4.61
N ILE A 166 -6.08 9.61 5.57
CA ILE A 166 -4.65 9.75 5.32
C ILE A 166 -3.95 8.62 6.07
N ALA A 167 -3.02 7.94 5.40
CA ALA A 167 -2.21 6.91 5.99
C ALA A 167 -0.73 7.16 5.69
N VAL A 168 0.14 6.67 6.57
CA VAL A 168 1.58 6.76 6.43
C VAL A 168 2.17 5.37 6.64
N ASP A 169 2.98 4.92 5.69
CA ASP A 169 3.74 3.67 5.82
C ASP A 169 5.21 3.99 6.06
N PHE A 170 5.83 3.21 6.92
CA PHE A 170 7.27 3.18 7.10
C PHE A 170 7.79 1.80 6.70
N GLY A 171 8.89 1.76 5.98
CA GLY A 171 9.53 0.53 5.56
C GLY A 171 11.02 0.52 5.84
N MET A 172 11.54 -0.68 6.09
CA MET A 172 12.96 -0.94 6.17
C MET A 172 13.25 -2.25 5.43
N GLN A 173 14.41 -2.33 4.81
CA GLN A 173 14.86 -3.54 4.13
C GLN A 173 16.35 -3.76 4.40
N TYR A 174 16.72 -4.99 4.75
CA TYR A 174 18.10 -5.39 4.96
C TYR A 174 18.52 -6.41 3.91
N HIS A 175 19.60 -6.13 3.20
CA HIS A 175 20.19 -7.01 2.20
C HIS A 175 21.40 -7.73 2.78
N MET A 176 21.38 -9.07 2.81
CA MET A 176 22.54 -9.88 3.23
C MET A 176 23.49 -10.11 2.05
N PRO A 177 24.70 -9.54 2.04
CA PRO A 177 25.61 -9.65 0.89
C PRO A 177 26.05 -11.07 0.59
N ALA A 178 26.16 -11.91 1.63
CA ALA A 178 26.70 -13.27 1.52
C ALA A 178 25.69 -14.31 1.00
N SER A 179 24.38 -14.04 1.05
CA SER A 179 23.33 -15.03 0.76
C SER A 179 22.33 -14.62 -0.29
N GLN A 180 22.44 -13.41 -0.87
CA GLN A 180 21.41 -12.79 -1.73
C GLN A 180 20.02 -12.77 -1.06
N LEU A 181 19.97 -12.84 0.27
CA LEU A 181 18.74 -12.81 1.06
C LEU A 181 18.39 -11.36 1.41
N SER A 182 17.13 -11.00 1.25
CA SER A 182 16.57 -9.73 1.69
C SER A 182 15.45 -9.97 2.70
N ILE A 183 15.44 -9.17 3.77
CA ILE A 183 14.42 -9.20 4.83
C ILE A 183 13.80 -7.80 4.91
N SER A 184 12.51 -7.74 4.97
CA SER A 184 11.71 -6.50 5.10
C SER A 184 10.77 -6.58 6.29
#